data_80251e80d6fa621ff08b32888198d1d0
#
_entry.id   80251e80d6fa621ff08b32888198d1d0
#
_cell.length_a   1.000
_cell.length_b   1.000
_cell.length_c   1.000
_cell.angle_alpha   90.00
_cell.angle_beta   90.00
_cell.angle_gamma   90.00
#
_symmetry.space_group_name_H-M   'P 1'
#
loop_
_entity.id
_entity.type
_entity.pdbx_description
1 polymer ?
#
loop_
_entity_poly.entity_id
_entity_poly.type
_entity_poly.pdbx_seq_one_letter_code
_entity_poly.pdbx_strand_id
1 'polypeptide(L)'
;MYVAGNKGQQMLDLILAIAHHLAVFTYVAIFAAEFALLRPGLAGTRVLQLGRLDAAYGGVAMLVIVIGIVRVIFGSAGWEFYVGNWAFWTKMAAFIAMGLLSIQPTIAIARWRKATTADASFVPPDAEIRAARKFIHAEAVALACIPLFAAFIPRIYGI
;
A
#
# COMPACT_ATOMS: atom_id res chain seq x y z
N MET A 1 -34.05 3.15 -5.59
CA MET A 1 -34.39 2.68 -6.95
C MET A 1 -33.08 2.30 -7.63
N TYR A 2 -32.74 1.01 -7.62
CA TYR A 2 -31.49 0.48 -8.20
C TYR A 2 -31.67 0.50 -9.73
N VAL A 3 -31.07 1.45 -10.39
CA VAL A 3 -31.01 1.45 -11.86
C VAL A 3 -30.12 0.28 -12.26
N ALA A 4 -30.70 -0.75 -12.84
CA ALA A 4 -29.95 -1.86 -13.42
C ALA A 4 -28.94 -1.30 -14.43
N GLY A 5 -27.70 -1.20 -14.01
CA GLY A 5 -26.62 -0.69 -14.87
C GLY A 5 -26.52 -1.53 -16.13
N ASN A 6 -26.25 -0.87 -17.24
CA ASN A 6 -25.99 -1.53 -18.53
C ASN A 6 -24.93 -2.65 -18.31
N LYS A 7 -25.09 -3.81 -18.95
CA LYS A 7 -24.18 -4.97 -18.84
C LYS A 7 -22.70 -4.57 -19.01
N GLY A 8 -22.42 -3.58 -19.85
CA GLY A 8 -21.08 -3.01 -20.01
C GLY A 8 -20.53 -2.35 -18.74
N GLN A 9 -21.36 -1.63 -17.99
CA GLN A 9 -20.98 -0.97 -16.76
C GLN A 9 -20.70 -1.95 -15.61
N GLN A 10 -21.52 -3.01 -15.53
CA GLN A 10 -21.29 -4.10 -14.57
C GLN A 10 -19.98 -4.86 -14.85
N MET A 11 -19.67 -5.11 -16.13
CA MET A 11 -18.42 -5.76 -16.53
C MET A 11 -17.22 -4.87 -16.21
N LEU A 12 -17.30 -3.57 -16.47
CA LEU A 12 -16.25 -2.62 -16.12
C LEU A 12 -15.99 -2.58 -14.61
N ASP A 13 -17.06 -2.52 -13.80
CA ASP A 13 -16.92 -2.52 -12.33
C ASP A 13 -16.28 -3.81 -11.82
N LEU A 14 -16.64 -4.97 -12.38
CA LEU A 14 -16.02 -6.24 -12.05
C LEU A 14 -14.52 -6.25 -12.39
N ILE A 15 -14.14 -5.79 -13.59
CA ILE A 15 -12.73 -5.73 -14.01
C ILE A 15 -11.94 -4.80 -13.09
N LEU A 16 -12.47 -3.61 -12.79
CA LEU A 16 -11.83 -2.65 -11.88
C LEU A 16 -11.72 -3.20 -10.46
N ALA A 17 -12.73 -3.94 -9.99
CA ALA A 17 -12.69 -4.60 -8.68
C ALA A 17 -11.57 -5.65 -8.63
N ILE A 18 -11.48 -6.53 -9.63
CA ILE A 18 -10.43 -7.55 -9.73
C ILE A 18 -9.05 -6.89 -9.78
N ALA A 19 -8.86 -5.90 -10.67
CA ALA A 19 -7.59 -5.19 -10.81
C ALA A 19 -7.17 -4.53 -9.49
N HIS A 20 -8.10 -3.88 -8.78
CA HIS A 20 -7.84 -3.27 -7.48
C HIS A 20 -7.41 -4.30 -6.43
N HIS A 21 -8.10 -5.44 -6.32
CA HIS A 21 -7.75 -6.49 -5.38
C HIS A 21 -6.37 -7.09 -5.69
N LEU A 22 -6.07 -7.37 -6.95
CA LEU A 22 -4.76 -7.88 -7.36
C LEU A 22 -3.64 -6.87 -7.01
N ALA A 23 -3.85 -5.58 -7.26
CA ALA A 23 -2.90 -4.54 -6.89
C ALA A 23 -2.70 -4.47 -5.36
N VAL A 24 -3.78 -4.57 -4.57
CA VAL A 24 -3.71 -4.59 -3.10
C VAL A 24 -2.98 -5.84 -2.59
N PHE A 25 -3.26 -7.03 -3.13
CA PHE A 25 -2.53 -8.24 -2.72
C PHE A 25 -1.05 -8.17 -3.08
N THR A 26 -0.72 -7.62 -4.25
CA THR A 26 0.68 -7.38 -4.65
C THR A 26 1.36 -6.40 -3.70
N TYR A 27 0.68 -5.32 -3.33
CA TYR A 27 1.15 -4.34 -2.37
C TYR A 27 1.48 -4.97 -1.01
N VAL A 28 0.55 -5.78 -0.48
CA VAL A 28 0.73 -6.50 0.80
C VAL A 28 1.89 -7.50 0.71
N ALA A 29 2.02 -8.21 -0.41
CA ALA A 29 3.11 -9.18 -0.59
C ALA A 29 4.49 -8.49 -0.63
N ILE A 30 4.61 -7.35 -1.32
CA ILE A 30 5.86 -6.57 -1.36
C ILE A 30 6.18 -6.02 0.03
N PHE A 31 5.19 -5.46 0.73
CA PHE A 31 5.36 -4.99 2.11
C PHE A 31 5.84 -6.10 3.04
N ALA A 32 5.25 -7.29 2.96
CA ALA A 32 5.66 -8.44 3.77
C ALA A 32 7.11 -8.89 3.47
N ALA A 33 7.52 -8.86 2.20
CA ALA A 33 8.89 -9.16 1.81
C ALA A 33 9.88 -8.10 2.33
N GLU A 34 9.53 -6.83 2.24
CA GLU A 34 10.32 -5.73 2.80
C GLU A 34 10.46 -5.83 4.31
N PHE A 35 9.34 -6.05 5.03
CA PHE A 35 9.30 -6.29 6.46
C PHE A 35 10.19 -7.47 6.89
N ALA A 36 10.17 -8.55 6.12
CA ALA A 36 10.98 -9.74 6.39
C ALA A 36 12.47 -9.50 6.14
N LEU A 37 12.81 -8.71 5.12
CA LEU A 37 14.19 -8.46 4.72
C LEU A 37 14.88 -7.40 5.59
N LEU A 38 14.16 -6.41 6.09
CA LEU A 38 14.68 -5.34 6.94
C LEU A 38 14.97 -5.85 8.36
N ARG A 39 16.17 -6.42 8.56
CA ARG A 39 16.63 -6.98 9.86
C ARG A 39 18.06 -6.57 10.15
N PRO A 40 18.47 -6.49 11.43
CA PRO A 40 19.87 -6.33 11.80
C PRO A 40 20.79 -7.34 11.09
N GLY A 41 21.97 -6.90 10.73
CA GLY A 41 22.89 -7.69 9.89
C GLY A 41 22.59 -7.65 8.40
N LEU A 42 21.77 -6.71 7.93
CA LEU A 42 21.51 -6.47 6.51
C LEU A 42 22.79 -5.96 5.83
N ALA A 43 23.26 -6.64 4.77
CA ALA A 43 24.49 -6.27 4.07
C ALA A 43 24.48 -6.70 2.59
N GLY A 44 25.34 -6.07 1.78
CA GLY A 44 25.64 -6.46 0.40
C GLY A 44 24.41 -6.51 -0.49
N THR A 45 24.24 -7.63 -1.22
CA THR A 45 23.14 -7.81 -2.18
C THR A 45 21.75 -7.71 -1.57
N ARG A 46 21.59 -8.01 -0.27
CA ARG A 46 20.30 -7.86 0.43
C ARG A 46 19.87 -6.40 0.57
N VAL A 47 20.82 -5.46 0.73
CA VAL A 47 20.54 -4.03 0.72
C VAL A 47 19.99 -3.60 -0.65
N LEU A 48 20.59 -4.11 -1.73
CA LEU A 48 20.14 -3.81 -3.09
C LEU A 48 18.77 -4.42 -3.38
N GLN A 49 18.50 -5.62 -2.88
CA GLN A 49 17.18 -6.26 -2.98
C GLN A 49 16.12 -5.46 -2.21
N LEU A 50 16.43 -5.04 -0.98
CA LEU A 50 15.53 -4.18 -0.18
C LEU A 50 15.20 -2.89 -0.93
N GLY A 51 16.19 -2.22 -1.53
CA GLY A 51 15.94 -0.99 -2.30
C GLY A 51 15.12 -1.20 -3.58
N ARG A 52 15.12 -2.42 -4.16
CA ARG A 52 14.22 -2.76 -5.28
C ARG A 52 12.80 -3.00 -4.79
N LEU A 53 12.64 -3.67 -3.64
CA LEU A 53 11.34 -3.90 -3.02
C LEU A 53 10.68 -2.59 -2.61
N ASP A 54 11.41 -1.68 -1.96
CA ASP A 54 10.93 -0.35 -1.57
C ASP A 54 10.47 0.47 -2.81
N ALA A 55 11.24 0.45 -3.89
CA ALA A 55 10.83 1.11 -5.14
C ALA A 55 9.57 0.47 -5.75
N ALA A 56 9.45 -0.86 -5.71
CA ALA A 56 8.26 -1.58 -6.17
C ALA A 56 7.06 -1.31 -5.25
N TYR A 57 7.28 -1.21 -3.93
CA TYR A 57 6.26 -0.83 -2.94
C TYR A 57 5.64 0.52 -3.27
N GLY A 58 6.46 1.56 -3.50
CA GLY A 58 5.99 2.88 -3.91
C GLY A 58 5.25 2.87 -5.25
N GLY A 59 5.76 2.13 -6.25
CA GLY A 59 5.12 2.00 -7.56
C GLY A 59 3.76 1.32 -7.50
N VAL A 60 3.63 0.24 -6.73
CA VAL A 60 2.35 -0.47 -6.56
C VAL A 60 1.38 0.33 -5.69
N ALA A 61 1.86 1.10 -4.70
CA ALA A 61 1.03 2.04 -3.96
C ALA A 61 0.34 3.06 -4.89
N MET A 62 1.09 3.63 -5.82
CA MET A 62 0.53 4.54 -6.84
C MET A 62 -0.49 3.84 -7.73
N LEU A 63 -0.23 2.59 -8.13
CA LEU A 63 -1.18 1.80 -8.92
C LEU A 63 -2.48 1.56 -8.16
N VAL A 64 -2.42 1.22 -6.86
CA VAL A 64 -3.60 1.05 -6.00
C VAL A 64 -4.42 2.34 -5.92
N ILE A 65 -3.75 3.50 -5.79
CA ILE A 65 -4.42 4.81 -5.77
C ILE A 65 -5.14 5.05 -7.11
N VAL A 66 -4.44 4.91 -8.23
CA VAL A 66 -5.00 5.17 -9.56
C VAL A 66 -6.22 4.28 -9.83
N ILE A 67 -6.10 2.97 -9.63
CA ILE A 67 -7.22 2.04 -9.81
C ILE A 67 -8.35 2.37 -8.83
N GLY A 68 -8.03 2.74 -7.59
CA GLY A 68 -9.00 3.14 -6.57
C GLY A 68 -9.81 4.37 -7.00
N ILE A 69 -9.14 5.41 -7.53
CA ILE A 69 -9.80 6.62 -8.04
C ILE A 69 -10.69 6.28 -9.24
N VAL A 70 -10.16 5.54 -10.21
CA VAL A 70 -10.95 5.11 -11.39
C VAL A 70 -12.19 4.34 -10.96
N ARG A 71 -12.08 3.48 -9.94
CA ARG A 71 -13.20 2.72 -9.41
C ARG A 71 -14.25 3.60 -8.72
N VAL A 72 -13.84 4.64 -8.00
CA VAL A 72 -14.77 5.60 -7.38
C VAL A 72 -15.53 6.41 -8.44
N ILE A 73 -14.87 6.80 -9.53
CA ILE A 73 -15.45 7.64 -10.58
C ILE A 73 -16.33 6.82 -11.53
N PHE A 74 -15.87 5.66 -11.97
CA PHE A 74 -16.50 4.86 -13.02
C PHE A 74 -17.20 3.59 -12.52
N GLY A 75 -17.08 3.26 -11.22
CA GLY A 75 -17.75 2.11 -10.62
C GLY A 75 -19.27 2.30 -10.55
N SER A 76 -20.00 1.20 -10.49
CA SER A 76 -21.48 1.17 -10.50
C SER A 76 -22.12 1.83 -9.27
N ALA A 77 -21.39 1.95 -8.16
CA ALA A 77 -21.90 2.57 -6.93
C ALA A 77 -21.98 4.10 -7.00
N GLY A 78 -21.19 4.72 -7.88
CA GLY A 78 -21.08 6.17 -8.00
C GLY A 78 -20.23 6.83 -6.90
N TRP A 79 -19.65 7.99 -7.19
CA TRP A 79 -18.76 8.69 -6.27
C TRP A 79 -19.45 9.17 -4.99
N GLU A 80 -20.75 9.52 -5.07
CA GLU A 80 -21.57 10.00 -3.96
C GLU A 80 -21.68 8.95 -2.84
N PHE A 81 -21.77 7.66 -3.20
CA PHE A 81 -21.79 6.54 -2.27
C PHE A 81 -20.52 6.51 -1.40
N TYR A 82 -19.34 6.74 -2.00
CA TYR A 82 -18.07 6.70 -1.28
C TYR A 82 -17.87 7.95 -0.43
N VAL A 83 -18.14 9.14 -0.96
CA VAL A 83 -17.92 10.42 -0.26
C VAL A 83 -18.83 10.59 0.96
N GLY A 84 -20.06 10.07 0.89
CA GLY A 84 -20.99 10.06 2.03
C GLY A 84 -20.67 9.02 3.11
N ASN A 85 -19.67 8.16 2.91
CA ASN A 85 -19.39 7.03 3.79
C ASN A 85 -18.16 7.31 4.69
N TRP A 86 -18.38 7.40 6.02
CA TRP A 86 -17.30 7.62 6.97
C TRP A 86 -16.22 6.51 6.93
N ALA A 87 -16.60 5.25 6.69
CA ALA A 87 -15.65 4.14 6.60
C ALA A 87 -14.72 4.27 5.39
N PHE A 88 -15.19 4.90 4.29
CA PHE A 88 -14.33 5.26 3.15
C PHE A 88 -13.24 6.25 3.58
N TRP A 89 -13.60 7.31 4.30
CA TRP A 89 -12.63 8.31 4.76
C TRP A 89 -11.65 7.76 5.79
N THR A 90 -12.11 6.88 6.68
CA THR A 90 -11.22 6.21 7.65
C THR A 90 -10.20 5.32 6.94
N LYS A 91 -10.63 4.59 5.90
CA LYS A 91 -9.71 3.80 5.05
C LYS A 91 -8.71 4.71 4.33
N MET A 92 -9.15 5.86 3.81
CA MET A 92 -8.25 6.83 3.17
C MET A 92 -7.24 7.41 4.16
N ALA A 93 -7.69 7.78 5.36
CA ALA A 93 -6.80 8.26 6.42
C ALA A 93 -5.74 7.21 6.81
N ALA A 94 -6.12 5.94 6.95
CA ALA A 94 -5.18 4.85 7.22
C ALA A 94 -4.16 4.69 6.08
N PHE A 95 -4.58 4.79 4.84
CA PHE A 95 -3.69 4.71 3.67
C PHE A 95 -2.72 5.90 3.59
N ILE A 96 -3.20 7.11 3.88
CA ILE A 96 -2.35 8.31 3.97
C ILE A 96 -1.35 8.17 5.11
N ALA A 97 -1.79 7.69 6.29
CA ALA A 97 -0.89 7.45 7.42
C ALA A 97 0.23 6.45 7.05
N MET A 98 -0.09 5.36 6.35
CA MET A 98 0.93 4.45 5.82
C MET A 98 1.94 5.16 4.92
N GLY A 99 1.46 5.96 3.96
CA GLY A 99 2.33 6.72 3.06
C GLY A 99 3.26 7.68 3.81
N LEU A 100 2.77 8.35 4.86
CA LEU A 100 3.60 9.22 5.70
C LEU A 100 4.62 8.44 6.53
N LEU A 101 4.23 7.28 7.08
CA LEU A 101 5.12 6.41 7.84
C LEU A 101 6.22 5.81 6.97
N SER A 102 5.95 5.52 5.69
CA SER A 102 6.91 4.94 4.75
C SER A 102 8.03 5.90 4.34
N ILE A 103 7.85 7.22 4.50
CA ILE A 103 8.83 8.22 4.06
C ILE A 103 10.20 7.99 4.71
N GLN A 104 10.22 7.76 6.02
CA GLN A 104 11.48 7.60 6.77
C GLN A 104 12.24 6.33 6.38
N PRO A 105 11.62 5.12 6.36
CA PRO A 105 12.32 3.92 5.90
C PRO A 105 12.75 4.01 4.44
N THR A 106 11.93 4.55 3.53
CA THR A 106 12.27 4.74 2.11
C THR A 106 13.52 5.62 1.94
N ILE A 107 13.62 6.75 2.66
CA ILE A 107 14.80 7.62 2.62
C ILE A 107 16.05 6.87 3.13
N ALA A 108 15.92 6.13 4.22
CA ALA A 108 17.03 5.35 4.77
C ALA A 108 17.49 4.26 3.80
N ILE A 109 16.56 3.48 3.26
CA ILE A 109 16.81 2.41 2.29
C ILE A 109 17.48 2.95 1.01
N ALA A 110 16.99 4.07 0.48
CA ALA A 110 17.57 4.73 -0.70
C ALA A 110 19.02 5.15 -0.44
N ARG A 111 19.32 5.71 0.74
CA ARG A 111 20.66 6.08 1.16
C ARG A 111 21.56 4.85 1.28
N TRP A 112 21.12 3.79 1.93
CA TRP A 112 21.90 2.55 2.07
C TRP A 112 22.17 1.91 0.72
N ARG A 113 21.17 1.87 -0.17
CA ARG A 113 21.33 1.36 -1.54
C ARG A 113 22.41 2.14 -2.30
N LYS A 114 22.41 3.48 -2.22
CA LYS A 114 23.42 4.32 -2.85
C LYS A 114 24.81 4.05 -2.26
N ALA A 115 24.93 3.96 -0.94
CA ALA A 115 26.19 3.66 -0.28
C ALA A 115 26.73 2.26 -0.66
N THR A 116 25.88 1.21 -0.64
CA THR A 116 26.27 -0.15 -1.05
C THR A 116 26.66 -0.22 -2.54
N THR A 117 26.07 0.62 -3.40
CA THR A 117 26.47 0.68 -4.80
C THR A 117 27.83 1.34 -4.99
N ALA A 118 28.17 2.32 -4.15
CA ALA A 118 29.46 3.00 -4.18
C ALA A 118 30.59 2.17 -3.51
N ASP A 119 30.25 1.44 -2.45
CA ASP A 119 31.15 0.58 -1.69
C ASP A 119 30.45 -0.72 -1.29
N ALA A 120 30.84 -1.81 -1.90
CA ALA A 120 30.24 -3.15 -1.64
C ALA A 120 30.49 -3.65 -0.21
N SER A 121 31.45 -3.09 0.53
CA SER A 121 31.72 -3.40 1.93
C SER A 121 30.83 -2.63 2.90
N PHE A 122 30.04 -1.67 2.43
CA PHE A 122 29.14 -0.88 3.26
C PHE A 122 28.09 -1.75 3.93
N VAL A 123 27.93 -1.57 5.24
CA VAL A 123 26.89 -2.23 6.06
C VAL A 123 26.08 -1.13 6.75
N PRO A 124 24.76 -1.09 6.57
CA PRO A 124 23.90 -0.18 7.31
C PRO A 124 24.04 -0.36 8.83
N PRO A 125 24.13 0.73 9.62
CA PRO A 125 24.18 0.62 11.07
C PRO A 125 22.91 -0.04 11.63
N ASP A 126 23.07 -1.00 12.50
CA ASP A 126 21.95 -1.71 13.15
C ASP A 126 20.97 -0.76 13.88
N ALA A 127 21.49 0.35 14.42
CA ALA A 127 20.66 1.37 15.04
C ALA A 127 19.69 2.03 14.05
N GLU A 128 20.14 2.32 12.83
CA GLU A 128 19.30 2.89 11.77
C GLU A 128 18.26 1.86 11.28
N ILE A 129 18.69 0.59 11.12
CA ILE A 129 17.77 -0.50 10.76
C ILE A 129 16.67 -0.64 11.81
N ARG A 130 17.02 -0.63 13.12
CA ARG A 130 16.02 -0.68 14.19
C ARG A 130 15.09 0.54 14.19
N ALA A 131 15.60 1.71 13.86
CA ALA A 131 14.77 2.92 13.74
C ALA A 131 13.76 2.77 12.59
N ALA A 132 14.22 2.38 11.38
CA ALA A 132 13.35 2.15 10.23
C ALA A 132 12.29 1.06 10.52
N ARG A 133 12.67 -0.03 11.21
CA ARG A 133 11.73 -1.09 11.61
C ARG A 133 10.57 -0.60 12.47
N LYS A 134 10.76 0.41 13.33
CA LYS A 134 9.65 0.96 14.14
C LYS A 134 8.56 1.54 13.24
N PHE A 135 8.93 2.24 12.18
CA PHE A 135 7.99 2.80 11.20
C PHE A 135 7.28 1.69 10.42
N ILE A 136 8.02 0.69 9.93
CA ILE A 136 7.42 -0.45 9.24
C ILE A 136 6.45 -1.25 10.15
N HIS A 137 6.72 -1.37 11.45
CA HIS A 137 5.74 -1.96 12.37
C HIS A 137 4.47 -1.09 12.50
N ALA A 138 4.62 0.22 12.58
CA ALA A 138 3.47 1.14 12.59
C ALA A 138 2.67 1.06 11.26
N GLU A 139 3.36 0.95 10.12
CA GLU A 139 2.74 0.70 8.82
C GLU A 139 1.97 -0.63 8.79
N ALA A 140 2.52 -1.70 9.38
CA ALA A 140 1.84 -2.99 9.46
C ALA A 140 0.51 -2.89 10.24
N VAL A 141 0.48 -2.11 11.32
CA VAL A 141 -0.76 -1.85 12.08
C VAL A 141 -1.75 -1.07 11.22
N ALA A 142 -1.32 0.01 10.56
CA ALA A 142 -2.17 0.80 9.67
C ALA A 142 -2.70 -0.05 8.50
N LEU A 143 -1.85 -0.92 7.92
CA LEU A 143 -2.24 -1.84 6.86
C LEU A 143 -3.33 -2.83 7.31
N ALA A 144 -3.23 -3.36 8.53
CA ALA A 144 -4.23 -4.26 9.09
C ALA A 144 -5.59 -3.55 9.32
N CYS A 145 -5.61 -2.26 9.59
CA CYS A 145 -6.83 -1.48 9.76
C CYS A 145 -7.60 -1.29 8.44
N ILE A 146 -6.90 -1.22 7.29
CA ILE A 146 -7.53 -0.96 5.98
C ILE A 146 -8.62 -1.98 5.63
N PRO A 147 -8.38 -3.32 5.63
CA PRO A 147 -9.41 -4.30 5.33
C PRO A 147 -10.53 -4.32 6.37
N LEU A 148 -10.23 -4.03 7.64
CA LEU A 148 -11.26 -3.93 8.68
C LEU A 148 -12.27 -2.83 8.33
N PHE A 149 -11.82 -1.62 8.05
CA PHE A 149 -12.71 -0.52 7.67
C PHE A 149 -13.36 -0.74 6.30
N ALA A 150 -12.65 -1.36 5.34
CA ALA A 150 -13.25 -1.71 4.06
C ALA A 150 -14.44 -2.67 4.19
N ALA A 151 -14.42 -3.58 5.17
CA ALA A 151 -15.51 -4.52 5.42
C ALA A 151 -16.78 -3.86 6.01
N PHE A 152 -16.66 -2.66 6.59
CA PHE A 152 -17.82 -1.92 7.11
C PHE A 152 -18.56 -1.14 6.01
N ILE A 153 -17.90 -0.81 4.88
CA ILE A 153 -18.50 0.02 3.83
C ILE A 153 -19.84 -0.53 3.31
N PRO A 154 -19.97 -1.81 2.90
CA PRO A 154 -21.24 -2.32 2.41
C PRO A 154 -22.30 -2.51 3.51
N ARG A 155 -21.91 -2.79 4.75
CA ARG A 155 -22.82 -3.09 5.86
C ARG A 155 -23.59 -1.89 6.38
N ILE A 156 -23.05 -0.69 6.22
CA ILE A 156 -23.68 0.57 6.68
C ILE A 156 -24.90 0.92 5.84
N TYR A 157 -24.95 0.45 4.59
CA TYR A 157 -26.06 0.73 3.66
C TYR A 157 -26.94 -0.48 3.36
N GLY A 158 -26.78 -1.60 4.08
CA GLY A 158 -27.67 -2.78 3.96
C GLY A 158 -27.57 -3.50 2.61
N ILE A 159 -26.41 -3.43 1.95
CA ILE A 159 -26.12 -4.12 0.69
C ILE A 159 -25.32 -5.40 0.96
#